data_f715b769ae7946b331ed375e685944ba
#
_entry.id   f715b769ae7946b331ed375e685944ba
#
_cell.length_a   1.000
_cell.length_b   1.000
_cell.length_c   1.000
_cell.angle_alpha   90.00
_cell.angle_beta   90.00
_cell.angle_gamma   90.00
#
_symmetry.space_group_name_H-M   'P 1'
#
loop_
_entity.id
_entity.type
_entity.pdbx_description
1 polymer ?
#
loop_
_entity_poly.entity_id
_entity_poly.type
_entity_poly.pdbx_seq_one_letter_code
_entity_poly.pdbx_strand_id
1 'polypeptide(L)'
;PLVVQLAKNCFASGLPQEEVVRRTVFHFYMYKQEELIRQMIGNIYTECKGFGKNISLSKEQQLALQTEEFMKRRYEFRHNTQIGEVEYRERLSFRFRFNPLDKRALNSIALDAQMEGIPLWDRDISRYIYSNRVPVFNPLEDFLYRLPAWDGKDRIRALAATVPCKNPYWMDLFHRWFLNMVSHWRGYDKKYANSVSPLLVGAQGTRKSTFCRSIMPPSERSYYTDSIDFSRKKDAELYLNRFALINIDEFDQVSSTQQGFLKHILQKPVVNMRKPHANAVLEMRRYASFIATSNQKDLLTDPSGSRRFICIEVTGVIDTNRPID
;
A
#
# COMPACT_ATOMS: atom_id res chain seq x y z
N PRO A 1 -38.74 16.33 34.69
CA PRO A 1 -37.90 15.65 35.68
C PRO A 1 -37.16 14.43 35.11
N LEU A 2 -37.85 13.54 34.39
CA LEU A 2 -37.28 12.29 33.88
C LEU A 2 -36.10 12.50 32.92
N VAL A 3 -36.23 13.40 31.92
CA VAL A 3 -35.19 13.71 30.97
C VAL A 3 -33.95 14.30 31.65
N VAL A 4 -34.14 15.16 32.66
CA VAL A 4 -33.02 15.75 33.42
C VAL A 4 -32.26 14.68 34.19
N GLN A 5 -32.99 13.76 34.88
CA GLN A 5 -32.34 12.65 35.61
C GLN A 5 -31.62 11.68 34.66
N LEU A 6 -32.24 11.37 33.54
CA LEU A 6 -31.61 10.56 32.48
C LEU A 6 -30.34 11.22 31.98
N ALA A 7 -30.39 12.52 31.65
CA ALA A 7 -29.24 13.28 31.18
C ALA A 7 -28.09 13.30 32.21
N LYS A 8 -28.40 13.50 33.50
CA LYS A 8 -27.39 13.43 34.58
C LYS A 8 -26.73 12.06 34.69
N ASN A 9 -27.52 11.01 34.59
CA ASN A 9 -27.01 9.63 34.63
C ASN A 9 -26.15 9.33 33.42
N CYS A 10 -26.60 9.73 32.22
CA CYS A 10 -25.83 9.56 30.97
C CYS A 10 -24.53 10.37 30.99
N PHE A 11 -24.57 11.62 31.49
CA PHE A 11 -23.39 12.45 31.69
C PHE A 11 -22.38 11.78 32.64
N ALA A 12 -22.85 11.32 33.79
CA ALA A 12 -22.01 10.62 34.78
C ALA A 12 -21.46 9.29 34.25
N SER A 13 -22.15 8.67 33.27
CA SER A 13 -21.72 7.45 32.57
C SER A 13 -20.88 7.74 31.33
N GLY A 14 -20.52 8.99 31.07
CA GLY A 14 -19.61 9.38 29.96
C GLY A 14 -20.19 9.20 28.57
N LEU A 15 -21.53 9.23 28.43
CA LEU A 15 -22.14 9.18 27.11
C LEU A 15 -22.08 10.55 26.42
N PRO A 16 -21.72 10.63 25.11
CA PRO A 16 -21.70 11.89 24.38
C PRO A 16 -23.07 12.56 24.32
N GLN A 17 -23.10 13.89 24.43
CA GLN A 17 -24.34 14.68 24.44
C GLN A 17 -25.26 14.36 23.25
N GLU A 18 -24.72 14.38 22.03
CA GLU A 18 -25.49 14.15 20.79
C GLU A 18 -26.14 12.76 20.76
N GLU A 19 -25.46 11.74 21.27
CA GLU A 19 -26.00 10.38 21.35
C GLU A 19 -27.17 10.31 22.34
N VAL A 20 -27.04 11.01 23.48
CA VAL A 20 -28.13 11.07 24.50
C VAL A 20 -29.32 11.85 23.95
N VAL A 21 -29.08 12.95 23.26
CA VAL A 21 -30.15 13.72 22.58
C VAL A 21 -30.87 12.83 21.59
N ARG A 22 -30.13 12.20 20.66
CA ARG A 22 -30.69 11.36 19.60
C ARG A 22 -31.57 10.24 20.17
N ARG A 23 -31.08 9.49 21.17
CA ARG A 23 -31.84 8.38 21.80
C ARG A 23 -33.02 8.88 22.57
N THR A 24 -32.89 9.99 23.31
CA THR A 24 -33.98 10.56 24.08
C THR A 24 -35.10 11.08 23.18
N VAL A 25 -34.76 11.81 22.11
CA VAL A 25 -35.75 12.29 21.14
C VAL A 25 -36.47 11.11 20.48
N PHE A 26 -35.75 10.05 20.09
CA PHE A 26 -36.35 8.84 19.53
C PHE A 26 -37.34 8.18 20.50
N HIS A 27 -36.97 8.08 21.74
CA HIS A 27 -37.82 7.44 22.76
C HIS A 27 -39.04 8.26 23.11
N PHE A 28 -38.93 9.60 23.09
CA PHE A 28 -40.02 10.54 23.41
C PHE A 28 -40.62 11.19 22.16
N TYR A 29 -40.45 10.56 20.99
CA TYR A 29 -40.90 11.08 19.66
C TYR A 29 -42.37 11.51 19.65
N MET A 30 -43.25 10.81 20.40
CA MET A 30 -44.67 11.09 20.50
C MET A 30 -44.99 12.49 21.05
N TYR A 31 -44.07 13.11 21.79
CA TYR A 31 -44.32 14.39 22.47
C TYR A 31 -43.88 15.62 21.66
N LYS A 32 -43.29 15.44 20.46
CA LYS A 32 -42.84 16.52 19.53
C LYS A 32 -42.09 17.67 20.20
N GLN A 33 -41.26 17.42 21.19
CA GLN A 33 -40.53 18.43 21.98
C GLN A 33 -39.01 18.28 21.81
N GLU A 34 -38.54 18.04 20.58
CA GLU A 34 -37.13 17.82 20.33
C GLU A 34 -36.27 18.97 20.84
N GLU A 35 -36.64 20.23 20.53
CA GLU A 35 -35.86 21.40 20.90
C GLU A 35 -35.76 21.56 22.43
N LEU A 36 -36.84 21.31 23.14
CA LEU A 36 -36.85 21.33 24.59
C LEU A 36 -35.98 20.22 25.20
N ILE A 37 -36.03 19.02 24.64
CA ILE A 37 -35.17 17.90 25.05
C ILE A 37 -33.70 18.25 24.80
N ARG A 38 -33.35 18.77 23.66
CA ARG A 38 -32.00 19.20 23.29
C ARG A 38 -31.48 20.26 24.27
N GLN A 39 -32.29 21.26 24.56
CA GLN A 39 -31.94 22.32 25.52
C GLN A 39 -31.74 21.79 26.94
N MET A 40 -32.63 20.94 27.42
CA MET A 40 -32.54 20.34 28.77
C MET A 40 -31.29 19.48 28.94
N ILE A 41 -30.94 18.67 27.92
CA ILE A 41 -29.72 17.86 27.91
C ILE A 41 -28.49 18.76 27.81
N GLY A 42 -28.51 19.75 26.95
CA GLY A 42 -27.43 20.72 26.77
C GLY A 42 -27.04 21.44 28.06
N ASN A 43 -28.03 21.93 28.80
CA ASN A 43 -27.81 22.59 30.09
C ASN A 43 -27.12 21.64 31.10
N ILE A 44 -27.52 20.38 31.18
CA ILE A 44 -26.89 19.41 32.07
C ILE A 44 -25.42 19.16 31.70
N TYR A 45 -25.13 19.05 30.38
CA TYR A 45 -23.75 18.82 29.89
C TYR A 45 -22.85 20.05 30.06
N THR A 46 -23.43 21.25 30.12
CA THR A 46 -22.70 22.49 30.37
C THR A 46 -22.48 22.76 31.88
N GLU A 47 -23.49 22.51 32.72
CA GLU A 47 -23.45 22.88 34.11
C GLU A 47 -22.84 21.81 35.02
N CYS A 48 -22.95 20.53 34.66
CA CYS A 48 -22.46 19.44 35.49
C CYS A 48 -20.93 19.30 35.37
N LYS A 49 -20.31 18.93 36.51
CA LYS A 49 -18.86 18.56 36.56
C LYS A 49 -18.72 17.06 36.74
N GLY A 50 -17.62 16.49 36.25
CA GLY A 50 -17.31 15.05 36.42
C GLY A 50 -17.95 14.19 35.35
N PHE A 51 -17.83 14.56 34.09
CA PHE A 51 -18.23 13.72 32.96
C PHE A 51 -17.59 12.34 33.05
N GLY A 52 -18.39 11.29 32.97
CA GLY A 52 -17.90 9.92 33.05
C GLY A 52 -17.44 9.45 34.44
N LYS A 53 -17.74 10.17 35.54
CA LYS A 53 -17.30 9.80 36.90
C LYS A 53 -17.76 8.41 37.35
N ASN A 54 -18.83 7.88 36.76
CA ASN A 54 -19.37 6.56 37.07
C ASN A 54 -18.88 5.47 36.10
N ILE A 55 -17.92 5.80 35.20
CA ILE A 55 -17.35 4.79 34.34
C ILE A 55 -16.41 3.92 35.16
N SER A 56 -16.90 2.75 35.58
CA SER A 56 -16.05 1.68 36.07
C SER A 56 -15.65 0.83 34.86
N LEU A 57 -14.43 1.04 34.33
CA LEU A 57 -13.91 0.21 33.28
C LEU A 57 -13.58 -1.18 33.81
N SER A 58 -13.95 -2.23 33.07
CA SER A 58 -13.47 -3.57 33.37
C SER A 58 -11.95 -3.63 33.24
N LYS A 59 -11.32 -4.64 33.82
CA LYS A 59 -9.85 -4.84 33.68
C LYS A 59 -9.43 -4.94 32.24
N GLU A 60 -10.23 -5.58 31.40
CA GLU A 60 -10.00 -5.72 29.97
C GLU A 60 -10.09 -4.38 29.24
N GLN A 61 -11.05 -3.53 29.60
CA GLN A 61 -11.19 -2.19 29.04
C GLN A 61 -10.01 -1.29 29.45
N GLN A 62 -9.60 -1.36 30.73
CA GLN A 62 -8.44 -0.63 31.22
C GLN A 62 -7.17 -1.05 30.47
N LEU A 63 -6.96 -2.37 30.31
CA LEU A 63 -5.82 -2.90 29.56
C LEU A 63 -5.84 -2.46 28.10
N ALA A 64 -7.02 -2.47 27.45
CA ALA A 64 -7.14 -2.02 26.06
C ALA A 64 -6.77 -0.53 25.89
N LEU A 65 -7.20 0.33 26.82
CA LEU A 65 -6.84 1.76 26.81
C LEU A 65 -5.35 1.97 27.07
N GLN A 66 -4.78 1.28 28.06
CA GLN A 66 -3.34 1.33 28.36
C GLN A 66 -2.52 0.84 27.19
N THR A 67 -2.98 -0.22 26.50
CA THR A 67 -2.34 -0.72 25.27
C THR A 67 -2.30 0.36 24.19
N GLU A 68 -3.46 0.96 23.91
CA GLU A 68 -3.56 2.00 22.86
C GLU A 68 -2.68 3.21 23.20
N GLU A 69 -2.70 3.66 24.45
CA GLU A 69 -1.86 4.78 24.90
C GLU A 69 -0.37 4.47 24.77
N PHE A 70 0.07 3.32 25.29
CA PHE A 70 1.46 2.87 25.22
C PHE A 70 1.93 2.78 23.76
N MET A 71 1.14 2.10 22.92
CA MET A 71 1.50 1.89 21.51
C MET A 71 1.60 3.23 20.77
N LYS A 72 0.65 4.15 20.95
CA LYS A 72 0.67 5.48 20.32
C LYS A 72 1.79 6.36 20.82
N ARG A 73 2.15 6.27 22.09
CA ARG A 73 3.22 7.08 22.71
C ARG A 73 4.60 6.64 22.28
N ARG A 74 4.86 5.34 22.27
CA ARG A 74 6.19 4.77 22.01
C ARG A 74 6.47 4.52 20.54
N TYR A 75 5.45 4.12 19.78
CA TYR A 75 5.59 3.62 18.42
C TYR A 75 4.67 4.34 17.44
N GLU A 76 5.03 4.25 16.18
CA GLU A 76 4.20 4.59 15.05
C GLU A 76 4.08 3.36 14.16
N PHE A 77 2.84 2.99 13.83
CA PHE A 77 2.52 1.83 13.03
C PHE A 77 1.81 2.25 11.76
N ARG A 78 1.98 1.47 10.71
CA ARG A 78 1.20 1.57 9.49
C ARG A 78 1.03 0.19 8.85
N HIS A 79 -0.11 -0.06 8.25
CA HIS A 79 -0.37 -1.28 7.48
C HIS A 79 -0.01 -1.02 6.02
N ASN A 80 1.14 -1.52 5.57
CA ASN A 80 1.59 -1.39 4.18
C ASN A 80 0.79 -2.34 3.28
N THR A 81 -0.08 -1.78 2.43
CA THR A 81 -0.99 -2.55 1.58
C THR A 81 -0.28 -3.33 0.49
N GLN A 82 0.87 -2.88 0.04
CA GLN A 82 1.62 -3.50 -1.05
C GLN A 82 2.33 -4.79 -0.61
N ILE A 83 2.93 -4.79 0.56
CA ILE A 83 3.53 -6.00 1.12
C ILE A 83 2.54 -6.81 1.97
N GLY A 84 1.43 -6.19 2.40
CA GLY A 84 0.41 -6.80 3.24
C GLY A 84 0.83 -7.02 4.68
N GLU A 85 1.81 -6.26 5.16
CA GLU A 85 2.41 -6.37 6.49
C GLU A 85 2.29 -5.06 7.25
N VAL A 86 2.34 -5.14 8.58
CA VAL A 86 2.46 -3.97 9.43
C VAL A 86 3.91 -3.57 9.52
N GLU A 87 4.18 -2.29 9.37
CA GLU A 87 5.48 -1.66 9.57
C GLU A 87 5.40 -0.75 10.80
N TYR A 88 6.51 -0.62 11.50
CA TYR A 88 6.62 0.22 12.69
C TYR A 88 7.92 1.01 12.74
N ARG A 89 7.91 2.08 13.53
CA ARG A 89 9.11 2.78 14.00
C ARG A 89 8.88 3.28 15.42
N GLU A 90 9.96 3.45 16.16
CA GLU A 90 9.95 4.08 17.48
C GLU A 90 9.90 5.61 17.33
N ARG A 91 8.98 6.27 18.05
CA ARG A 91 8.81 7.73 17.96
C ARG A 91 9.99 8.52 18.48
N LEU A 92 10.67 8.00 19.51
CA LEU A 92 11.81 8.65 20.14
C LEU A 92 13.17 8.23 19.56
N SER A 93 13.15 7.46 18.48
CA SER A 93 14.37 7.03 17.80
C SER A 93 14.72 8.01 16.68
N PHE A 94 16.01 8.30 16.49
CA PHE A 94 16.53 9.01 15.31
C PHE A 94 16.42 8.18 14.01
N ARG A 95 15.86 6.98 14.08
CA ARG A 95 15.60 6.13 12.92
C ARG A 95 14.25 6.50 12.32
N PHE A 96 14.26 7.27 11.25
CA PHE A 96 13.04 7.70 10.55
C PHE A 96 12.41 6.62 9.65
N ARG A 97 13.11 5.51 9.43
CA ARG A 97 12.61 4.42 8.59
C ARG A 97 11.63 3.54 9.35
N PHE A 98 10.55 3.17 8.66
CA PHE A 98 9.68 2.09 9.10
C PHE A 98 10.35 0.74 8.79
N ASN A 99 10.24 -0.20 9.73
CA ASN A 99 10.73 -1.56 9.60
C ASN A 99 9.53 -2.52 9.61
N PRO A 100 9.61 -3.67 8.92
CA PRO A 100 8.60 -4.70 9.06
C PRO A 100 8.48 -5.15 10.52
N LEU A 101 7.25 -5.38 10.95
CA LEU A 101 6.97 -5.86 12.30
C LEU A 101 7.09 -7.39 12.33
N ASP A 102 8.28 -7.87 12.66
CA ASP A 102 8.55 -9.28 12.82
C ASP A 102 8.26 -9.78 14.25
N LYS A 103 8.41 -11.08 14.47
CA LYS A 103 8.20 -11.70 15.79
C LYS A 103 9.15 -11.16 16.86
N ARG A 104 10.37 -10.80 16.48
CA ARG A 104 11.35 -10.23 17.41
C ARG A 104 10.92 -8.84 17.88
N ALA A 105 10.43 -8.01 16.97
CA ALA A 105 9.89 -6.70 17.28
C ALA A 105 8.67 -6.79 18.19
N LEU A 106 7.74 -7.72 17.92
CA LEU A 106 6.57 -7.96 18.79
C LEU A 106 6.98 -8.30 20.22
N ASN A 107 7.95 -9.20 20.39
CA ASN A 107 8.46 -9.58 21.71
C ASN A 107 9.14 -8.39 22.42
N SER A 108 9.90 -7.57 21.69
CA SER A 108 10.54 -6.37 22.26
C SER A 108 9.50 -5.37 22.76
N ILE A 109 8.44 -5.13 21.97
CA ILE A 109 7.33 -4.25 22.36
C ILE A 109 6.63 -4.76 23.62
N ALA A 110 6.40 -6.09 23.73
CA ALA A 110 5.80 -6.69 24.92
C ALA A 110 6.67 -6.50 26.15
N LEU A 111 7.99 -6.71 26.04
CA LEU A 111 8.94 -6.51 27.14
C LEU A 111 8.98 -5.04 27.56
N ASP A 112 9.02 -4.11 26.60
CA ASP A 112 9.00 -2.67 26.90
C ASP A 112 7.73 -2.25 27.66
N ALA A 113 6.58 -2.80 27.29
CA ALA A 113 5.33 -2.55 28.01
C ALA A 113 5.36 -3.12 29.45
N GLN A 114 5.88 -4.34 29.61
CA GLN A 114 6.00 -4.98 30.92
C GLN A 114 6.97 -4.20 31.83
N MET A 115 8.07 -3.65 31.29
CA MET A 115 8.98 -2.79 32.05
C MET A 115 8.34 -1.48 32.51
N GLU A 116 7.30 -1.01 31.81
CA GLU A 116 6.46 0.13 32.23
C GLU A 116 5.30 -0.29 33.16
N GLY A 117 5.25 -1.54 33.59
CA GLY A 117 4.19 -2.06 34.46
C GLY A 117 2.86 -2.37 33.76
N ILE A 118 2.84 -2.42 32.42
CA ILE A 118 1.65 -2.75 31.64
C ILE A 118 1.72 -4.24 31.27
N PRO A 119 0.78 -5.09 31.72
CA PRO A 119 0.84 -6.53 31.52
C PRO A 119 0.37 -6.94 30.11
N LEU A 120 1.05 -6.44 29.07
CA LEU A 120 0.77 -6.76 27.67
C LEU A 120 1.39 -8.10 27.27
N TRP A 121 0.63 -8.84 26.48
CA TRP A 121 1.05 -10.07 25.84
C TRP A 121 0.96 -9.94 24.31
N ASP A 122 1.61 -10.82 23.58
CA ASP A 122 1.62 -10.88 22.11
C ASP A 122 0.22 -10.77 21.51
N ARG A 123 -0.78 -11.40 22.14
CA ARG A 123 -2.18 -11.36 21.69
C ARG A 123 -2.79 -9.95 21.75
N ASP A 124 -2.43 -9.17 22.77
CA ASP A 124 -3.00 -7.84 23.01
C ASP A 124 -2.38 -6.85 22.02
N ILE A 125 -1.07 -6.98 21.80
CA ILE A 125 -0.33 -6.24 20.77
C ILE A 125 -0.87 -6.61 19.40
N SER A 126 -1.01 -7.90 19.08
CA SER A 126 -1.54 -8.37 17.80
C SER A 126 -2.96 -7.85 17.55
N ARG A 127 -3.82 -7.82 18.58
CA ARG A 127 -5.17 -7.26 18.50
C ARG A 127 -5.14 -5.77 18.13
N TYR A 128 -4.21 -5.00 18.68
CA TYR A 128 -4.05 -3.59 18.35
C TYR A 128 -3.55 -3.40 16.92
N ILE A 129 -2.45 -4.05 16.53
CA ILE A 129 -1.78 -3.84 15.23
C ILE A 129 -2.61 -4.33 14.03
N TYR A 130 -3.44 -5.37 14.21
CA TYR A 130 -4.34 -5.87 13.16
C TYR A 130 -5.75 -5.26 13.23
N SER A 131 -5.94 -4.23 14.06
CA SER A 131 -7.18 -3.45 14.12
C SER A 131 -7.14 -2.21 13.22
N ASN A 132 -8.31 -1.59 13.05
CA ASN A 132 -8.42 -0.29 12.35
C ASN A 132 -7.76 0.88 13.10
N ARG A 133 -7.10 0.63 14.24
CA ARG A 133 -6.31 1.64 14.98
C ARG A 133 -4.99 1.94 14.27
N VAL A 134 -4.50 1.00 13.47
CA VAL A 134 -3.31 1.17 12.65
C VAL A 134 -3.73 1.68 11.26
N PRO A 135 -3.24 2.84 10.83
CA PRO A 135 -3.62 3.42 9.54
C PRO A 135 -3.12 2.57 8.38
N VAL A 136 -3.93 2.53 7.34
CA VAL A 136 -3.56 1.91 6.06
C VAL A 136 -2.62 2.85 5.32
N PHE A 137 -1.56 2.30 4.73
CA PHE A 137 -0.54 3.02 3.99
C PHE A 137 -0.27 2.34 2.65
N ASN A 138 -0.39 3.11 1.57
CA ASN A 138 0.01 2.68 0.24
C ASN A 138 1.26 3.47 -0.17
N PRO A 139 2.44 2.84 -0.26
CA PRO A 139 3.70 3.55 -0.53
C PRO A 139 3.72 4.23 -1.90
N LEU A 140 3.18 3.59 -2.94
CA LEU A 140 3.16 4.18 -4.28
C LEU A 140 2.19 5.36 -4.39
N GLU A 141 1.03 5.29 -3.74
CA GLU A 141 0.10 6.42 -3.68
C GLU A 141 0.68 7.58 -2.87
N ASP A 142 1.33 7.30 -1.74
CA ASP A 142 2.00 8.31 -0.92
C ASP A 142 3.15 8.99 -1.69
N PHE A 143 3.97 8.20 -2.39
CA PHE A 143 5.01 8.74 -3.27
C PHE A 143 4.43 9.70 -4.32
N LEU A 144 3.39 9.27 -5.05
CA LEU A 144 2.76 10.08 -6.09
C LEU A 144 2.07 11.34 -5.52
N TYR A 145 1.52 11.25 -4.31
CA TYR A 145 0.89 12.39 -3.64
C TYR A 145 1.90 13.47 -3.23
N ARG A 146 3.13 13.06 -2.88
CA ARG A 146 4.21 13.98 -2.46
C ARG A 146 4.98 14.61 -3.62
N LEU A 147 4.73 14.18 -4.84
CA LEU A 147 5.36 14.80 -5.99
C LEU A 147 4.99 16.29 -6.08
N PRO A 148 5.95 17.15 -6.43
CA PRO A 148 5.66 18.56 -6.67
C PRO A 148 4.71 18.73 -7.87
N ALA A 149 4.10 19.88 -7.99
CA ALA A 149 3.30 20.23 -9.16
C ALA A 149 4.15 20.09 -10.44
N TRP A 150 3.52 19.59 -11.50
CA TRP A 150 4.21 19.42 -12.78
C TRP A 150 4.70 20.76 -13.34
N ASP A 151 5.97 20.82 -13.68
CA ASP A 151 6.67 22.00 -14.22
C ASP A 151 6.66 22.10 -15.76
N GLY A 152 5.90 21.25 -16.42
CA GLY A 152 5.80 21.21 -17.89
C GLY A 152 6.89 20.38 -18.60
N LYS A 153 7.89 19.84 -17.88
CA LYS A 153 8.98 19.05 -18.49
C LYS A 153 8.57 17.58 -18.65
N ASP A 154 8.82 17.04 -19.82
CA ASP A 154 8.59 15.63 -20.13
C ASP A 154 9.80 14.75 -19.74
N ARG A 155 9.86 14.40 -18.46
CA ARG A 155 10.91 13.56 -17.90
C ARG A 155 10.82 12.11 -18.36
N ILE A 156 9.64 11.64 -18.74
CA ILE A 156 9.43 10.26 -19.21
C ILE A 156 10.11 10.09 -20.56
N ARG A 157 9.90 11.03 -21.50
CA ARG A 157 10.60 11.00 -22.80
C ARG A 157 12.10 11.26 -22.64
N ALA A 158 12.51 12.11 -21.71
CA ALA A 158 13.91 12.33 -21.40
C ALA A 158 14.59 11.04 -20.89
N LEU A 159 13.90 10.25 -20.05
CA LEU A 159 14.36 8.94 -19.60
C LEU A 159 14.46 7.96 -20.79
N ALA A 160 13.44 7.88 -21.63
CA ALA A 160 13.46 7.03 -22.83
C ALA A 160 14.61 7.38 -23.77
N ALA A 161 14.94 8.66 -23.94
CA ALA A 161 16.00 9.14 -24.80
C ALA A 161 17.42 8.73 -24.34
N THR A 162 17.58 8.25 -23.09
CA THR A 162 18.87 7.70 -22.65
C THR A 162 19.21 6.35 -23.28
N VAL A 163 18.20 5.67 -23.87
CA VAL A 163 18.36 4.38 -24.54
C VAL A 163 18.71 4.61 -26.01
N PRO A 164 19.96 4.34 -26.45
CA PRO A 164 20.34 4.48 -27.85
C PRO A 164 19.65 3.40 -28.69
N CYS A 165 18.71 3.80 -29.53
CA CYS A 165 18.02 2.91 -30.45
C CYS A 165 17.65 3.64 -31.76
N LYS A 166 17.37 2.86 -32.80
CA LYS A 166 16.97 3.41 -34.13
C LYS A 166 15.46 3.50 -34.33
N ASN A 167 14.67 2.98 -33.36
CA ASN A 167 13.20 2.99 -33.45
C ASN A 167 12.68 4.42 -33.24
N PRO A 168 12.09 5.09 -34.24
CA PRO A 168 11.60 6.47 -34.09
C PRO A 168 10.41 6.61 -33.13
N TYR A 169 9.70 5.53 -32.88
CA TYR A 169 8.51 5.53 -31.99
C TYR A 169 8.84 5.18 -30.53
N TRP A 170 10.10 4.86 -30.23
CA TRP A 170 10.48 4.38 -28.91
C TRP A 170 10.04 5.31 -27.78
N MET A 171 10.31 6.60 -27.89
CA MET A 171 9.98 7.57 -26.84
C MET A 171 8.48 7.65 -26.58
N ASP A 172 7.64 7.61 -27.62
CA ASP A 172 6.18 7.66 -27.50
C ASP A 172 5.60 6.37 -26.94
N LEU A 173 6.12 5.22 -27.37
CA LEU A 173 5.71 3.91 -26.88
C LEU A 173 6.09 3.75 -25.41
N PHE A 174 7.29 4.15 -25.03
CA PHE A 174 7.74 4.13 -23.64
C PHE A 174 6.92 5.09 -22.77
N HIS A 175 6.64 6.28 -23.24
CA HIS A 175 5.81 7.26 -22.54
C HIS A 175 4.41 6.69 -22.23
N ARG A 176 3.73 6.10 -23.22
CA ARG A 176 2.41 5.47 -23.04
C ARG A 176 2.47 4.30 -22.06
N TRP A 177 3.46 3.43 -22.20
CA TRP A 177 3.67 2.31 -21.29
C TRP A 177 3.90 2.79 -19.85
N PHE A 178 4.71 3.82 -19.66
CA PHE A 178 5.01 4.39 -18.34
C PHE A 178 3.76 5.01 -17.69
N LEU A 179 2.96 5.76 -18.44
CA LEU A 179 1.70 6.30 -17.92
C LEU A 179 0.73 5.19 -17.51
N ASN A 180 0.64 4.11 -18.28
CA ASN A 180 -0.17 2.94 -17.91
C ASN A 180 0.35 2.28 -16.63
N MET A 181 1.67 2.19 -16.44
CA MET A 181 2.28 1.69 -15.20
C MET A 181 1.86 2.53 -14.00
N VAL A 182 1.95 3.85 -14.09
CA VAL A 182 1.54 4.77 -13.02
C VAL A 182 0.03 4.72 -12.78
N SER A 183 -0.79 4.52 -13.82
CA SER A 183 -2.23 4.32 -13.70
C SER A 183 -2.58 3.10 -12.83
N HIS A 184 -1.83 1.99 -12.97
CA HIS A 184 -1.97 0.83 -12.09
C HIS A 184 -1.56 1.13 -10.64
N TRP A 185 -0.51 1.91 -10.43
CA TRP A 185 -0.11 2.33 -9.08
C TRP A 185 -1.21 3.13 -8.38
N ARG A 186 -1.94 3.97 -9.14
CA ARG A 186 -3.09 4.74 -8.63
C ARG A 186 -4.40 3.94 -8.56
N GLY A 187 -4.44 2.74 -9.13
CA GLY A 187 -5.64 1.90 -9.18
C GLY A 187 -6.77 2.44 -10.06
N TYR A 188 -6.44 3.29 -11.04
CA TYR A 188 -7.41 3.84 -11.98
C TYR A 188 -7.91 2.82 -13.00
N ASP A 189 -7.06 1.85 -13.36
CA ASP A 189 -7.43 0.83 -14.31
C ASP A 189 -7.52 -0.55 -13.63
N LYS A 190 -8.76 -1.03 -13.50
CA LYS A 190 -9.08 -2.38 -13.01
C LYS A 190 -9.56 -3.30 -14.13
N LYS A 191 -9.86 -2.74 -15.29
CA LYS A 191 -10.43 -3.48 -16.42
C LYS A 191 -9.35 -4.03 -17.34
N TYR A 192 -8.28 -3.29 -17.54
CA TYR A 192 -7.21 -3.65 -18.46
C TYR A 192 -5.87 -3.68 -17.74
N ALA A 193 -5.05 -4.66 -18.08
CA ALA A 193 -3.67 -4.71 -17.62
C ALA A 193 -2.77 -3.86 -18.54
N ASN A 194 -1.62 -3.42 -18.03
CA ASN A 194 -0.52 -2.92 -18.88
C ASN A 194 0.12 -4.12 -19.60
N SER A 195 -0.59 -4.63 -20.61
CA SER A 195 -0.33 -5.92 -21.24
C SER A 195 0.77 -5.91 -22.28
N VAL A 196 1.24 -4.72 -22.68
CA VAL A 196 2.36 -4.53 -23.60
C VAL A 196 3.56 -4.06 -22.80
N SER A 197 4.71 -4.69 -23.01
CA SER A 197 5.92 -4.47 -22.20
C SER A 197 7.10 -4.13 -23.10
N PRO A 198 7.96 -3.16 -22.75
CA PRO A 198 9.22 -2.95 -23.46
C PRO A 198 10.13 -4.17 -23.31
N LEU A 199 10.79 -4.56 -24.39
CA LEU A 199 11.84 -5.58 -24.43
C LEU A 199 13.10 -4.96 -25.03
N LEU A 200 14.10 -4.75 -24.20
CA LEU A 200 15.39 -4.19 -24.60
C LEU A 200 16.32 -5.31 -25.03
N VAL A 201 16.67 -5.34 -26.31
CA VAL A 201 17.53 -6.36 -26.91
C VAL A 201 18.88 -5.75 -27.32
N GLY A 202 19.97 -6.33 -26.90
CA GLY A 202 21.31 -5.80 -27.27
C GLY A 202 22.44 -6.54 -26.56
N ALA A 203 23.67 -6.22 -26.93
CA ALA A 203 24.86 -6.86 -26.39
C ALA A 203 24.94 -6.80 -24.87
N GLN A 204 25.62 -7.75 -24.28
CA GLN A 204 25.95 -7.73 -22.84
C GLN A 204 26.75 -6.46 -22.49
N GLY A 205 26.56 -5.93 -21.29
CA GLY A 205 27.26 -4.72 -20.82
C GLY A 205 26.65 -3.40 -21.29
N THR A 206 25.57 -3.39 -22.09
CA THR A 206 24.90 -2.15 -22.54
C THR A 206 24.01 -1.51 -21.44
N ARG A 207 24.07 -1.97 -20.18
CA ARG A 207 23.37 -1.45 -19.00
C ARG A 207 21.83 -1.55 -19.07
N LYS A 208 21.27 -2.53 -19.79
CA LYS A 208 19.82 -2.74 -19.92
C LYS A 208 19.13 -2.94 -18.55
N SER A 209 19.61 -3.90 -17.76
CA SER A 209 19.04 -4.22 -16.43
C SER A 209 19.20 -3.05 -15.44
N THR A 210 20.31 -2.29 -15.55
CA THR A 210 20.51 -1.04 -14.76
C THR A 210 19.47 0.01 -15.12
N PHE A 211 19.19 0.20 -16.41
CA PHE A 211 18.14 1.09 -16.89
C PHE A 211 16.76 0.64 -16.35
N CYS A 212 16.41 -0.64 -16.46
CA CYS A 212 15.13 -1.15 -15.95
C CYS A 212 14.97 -0.83 -14.47
N ARG A 213 16.01 -1.00 -13.68
CA ARG A 213 16.00 -0.69 -12.24
C ARG A 213 15.90 0.81 -11.97
N SER A 214 16.47 1.66 -12.82
CA SER A 214 16.45 3.12 -12.66
C SER A 214 15.09 3.75 -12.94
N ILE A 215 14.17 3.03 -13.59
CA ILE A 215 12.78 3.47 -13.80
C ILE A 215 12.06 3.68 -12.46
N MET A 216 12.39 2.85 -11.46
CA MET A 216 11.83 3.02 -10.13
C MET A 216 12.55 4.10 -9.33
N PRO A 217 11.80 5.03 -8.72
CA PRO A 217 12.37 6.03 -7.82
C PRO A 217 13.21 5.37 -6.71
N PRO A 218 14.30 5.99 -6.24
CA PRO A 218 15.17 5.41 -5.21
C PRO A 218 14.44 4.98 -3.94
N SER A 219 13.43 5.73 -3.50
CA SER A 219 12.61 5.42 -2.32
C SER A 219 11.72 4.19 -2.52
N GLU A 220 11.30 3.91 -3.75
CA GLU A 220 10.34 2.86 -4.09
C GLU A 220 11.00 1.62 -4.72
N ARG A 221 12.33 1.55 -4.74
CA ARG A 221 13.08 0.42 -5.34
C ARG A 221 12.84 -0.93 -4.68
N SER A 222 12.33 -0.96 -3.46
CA SER A 222 11.89 -2.19 -2.80
C SER A 222 10.70 -2.86 -3.49
N TYR A 223 9.98 -2.12 -4.35
CA TYR A 223 8.87 -2.61 -5.16
C TYR A 223 9.27 -2.93 -6.61
N TYR A 224 10.56 -3.00 -6.88
CA TYR A 224 11.15 -3.53 -8.11
C TYR A 224 11.67 -4.95 -7.85
N THR A 225 11.54 -5.82 -8.85
CA THR A 225 12.24 -7.11 -8.88
C THR A 225 12.67 -7.47 -10.30
N ASP A 226 13.78 -8.15 -10.40
CA ASP A 226 14.30 -8.82 -11.61
C ASP A 226 14.39 -10.34 -11.42
N SER A 227 13.83 -10.84 -10.30
CA SER A 227 13.88 -12.25 -9.90
C SER A 227 12.47 -12.80 -9.80
N ILE A 228 11.89 -13.20 -10.94
CA ILE A 228 10.57 -13.84 -11.02
C ILE A 228 10.74 -15.28 -11.51
N ASP A 229 10.16 -16.23 -10.76
CA ASP A 229 10.14 -17.65 -11.13
C ASP A 229 8.76 -18.02 -11.70
N PHE A 230 8.68 -18.17 -13.02
CA PHE A 230 7.44 -18.56 -13.71
C PHE A 230 7.05 -20.03 -13.51
N SER A 231 7.92 -20.87 -12.93
CA SER A 231 7.56 -22.24 -12.54
C SER A 231 6.61 -22.27 -11.35
N ARG A 232 6.72 -21.27 -10.45
CA ARG A 232 5.87 -21.08 -9.28
C ARG A 232 4.70 -20.16 -9.57
N LYS A 233 3.75 -20.63 -10.34
CA LYS A 233 2.64 -19.82 -10.86
C LYS A 233 1.92 -18.98 -9.80
N LYS A 234 1.64 -19.54 -8.61
CA LYS A 234 0.96 -18.82 -7.52
C LYS A 234 1.79 -17.66 -6.97
N ASP A 235 3.08 -17.89 -6.77
CA ASP A 235 3.99 -16.85 -6.27
C ASP A 235 4.17 -15.75 -7.31
N ALA A 236 4.33 -16.12 -8.58
CA ALA A 236 4.43 -15.15 -9.69
C ALA A 236 3.16 -14.30 -9.85
N GLU A 237 1.96 -14.86 -9.59
CA GLU A 237 0.74 -14.07 -9.56
C GLU A 237 0.67 -13.11 -8.38
N LEU A 238 1.15 -13.51 -7.18
CA LEU A 238 1.23 -12.61 -6.02
C LEU A 238 2.20 -11.45 -6.26
N TYR A 239 3.22 -11.65 -7.08
CA TYR A 239 4.16 -10.59 -7.48
C TYR A 239 3.46 -9.45 -8.21
N LEU A 240 2.37 -9.69 -8.92
CA LEU A 240 1.58 -8.63 -9.56
C LEU A 240 0.99 -7.63 -8.57
N ASN A 241 0.68 -8.07 -7.35
CA ASN A 241 0.20 -7.20 -6.28
C ASN A 241 1.35 -6.59 -5.45
N ARG A 242 2.45 -7.34 -5.27
CA ARG A 242 3.57 -6.94 -4.40
C ARG A 242 4.51 -5.92 -5.05
N PHE A 243 4.84 -6.11 -6.33
CA PHE A 243 5.81 -5.28 -7.03
C PHE A 243 5.13 -4.26 -7.95
N ALA A 244 5.76 -3.12 -8.12
CA ALA A 244 5.33 -2.04 -9.00
C ALA A 244 5.89 -2.21 -10.41
N LEU A 245 7.11 -2.74 -10.51
CA LEU A 245 7.80 -3.04 -11.76
C LEU A 245 8.54 -4.37 -11.65
N ILE A 246 8.31 -5.24 -12.62
CA ILE A 246 8.98 -6.54 -12.74
C ILE A 246 9.80 -6.52 -14.02
N ASN A 247 11.13 -6.68 -13.90
CA ASN A 247 12.01 -6.91 -15.03
C ASN A 247 12.16 -8.42 -15.28
N ILE A 248 11.84 -8.86 -16.48
CA ILE A 248 12.14 -10.22 -16.93
C ILE A 248 13.55 -10.15 -17.52
N ASP A 249 14.54 -10.32 -16.63
CA ASP A 249 15.92 -10.35 -17.09
C ASP A 249 16.19 -11.66 -17.84
N GLU A 250 17.05 -11.61 -18.86
CA GLU A 250 17.35 -12.75 -19.73
C GLU A 250 16.07 -13.41 -20.29
N PHE A 251 15.20 -12.62 -20.90
CA PHE A 251 13.91 -13.08 -21.46
C PHE A 251 14.05 -14.31 -22.37
N ASP A 252 15.17 -14.46 -23.03
CA ASP A 252 15.53 -15.62 -23.87
C ASP A 252 15.61 -16.94 -23.08
N GLN A 253 15.77 -16.90 -21.76
CA GLN A 253 15.77 -18.10 -20.90
C GLN A 253 14.35 -18.55 -20.51
N VAL A 254 13.30 -17.75 -20.84
CA VAL A 254 11.92 -18.14 -20.57
C VAL A 254 11.51 -19.29 -21.51
N SER A 255 11.34 -20.47 -20.96
CA SER A 255 10.99 -21.66 -21.73
C SER A 255 9.64 -21.55 -22.45
N SER A 256 9.43 -22.31 -23.51
CA SER A 256 8.17 -22.32 -24.27
C SER A 256 6.96 -22.67 -23.40
N THR A 257 7.13 -23.54 -22.40
CA THR A 257 6.09 -23.92 -21.43
C THR A 257 5.73 -22.78 -20.48
N GLN A 258 6.69 -21.92 -20.15
CA GLN A 258 6.48 -20.74 -19.30
C GLN A 258 5.88 -19.55 -20.07
N GLN A 259 6.11 -19.46 -21.37
CA GLN A 259 5.57 -18.37 -22.22
C GLN A 259 4.04 -18.31 -22.20
N GLY A 260 3.35 -19.44 -22.16
CA GLY A 260 1.89 -19.50 -22.03
C GLY A 260 1.40 -18.82 -20.75
N PHE A 261 2.05 -19.13 -19.64
CA PHE A 261 1.74 -18.52 -18.34
C PHE A 261 2.13 -17.03 -18.31
N LEU A 262 3.28 -16.66 -18.86
CA LEU A 262 3.69 -15.26 -19.00
C LEU A 262 2.64 -14.45 -19.78
N LYS A 263 2.18 -14.95 -20.92
CA LYS A 263 1.09 -14.33 -21.70
C LYS A 263 -0.17 -14.12 -20.88
N HIS A 264 -0.51 -15.06 -20.01
CA HIS A 264 -1.65 -14.95 -19.09
C HIS A 264 -1.46 -13.82 -18.07
N ILE A 265 -0.33 -13.80 -17.35
CA ILE A 265 -0.11 -12.79 -16.31
C ILE A 265 0.09 -11.38 -16.85
N LEU A 266 0.62 -11.22 -18.08
CA LEU A 266 0.71 -9.91 -18.73
C LEU A 266 -0.68 -9.28 -18.93
N GLN A 267 -1.71 -10.08 -19.20
CA GLN A 267 -3.07 -9.63 -19.48
C GLN A 267 -3.99 -9.57 -18.27
N LYS A 268 -3.56 -10.11 -17.12
CA LYS A 268 -4.38 -10.19 -15.91
C LYS A 268 -4.53 -8.83 -15.23
N PRO A 269 -5.72 -8.20 -15.21
CA PRO A 269 -5.88 -6.84 -14.69
C PRO A 269 -5.93 -6.77 -13.16
N VAL A 270 -6.39 -7.83 -12.51
CA VAL A 270 -6.51 -7.96 -11.06
C VAL A 270 -5.98 -9.31 -10.60
N VAL A 271 -5.63 -9.43 -9.33
CA VAL A 271 -5.10 -10.67 -8.76
C VAL A 271 -6.15 -11.27 -7.83
N ASN A 272 -6.74 -12.40 -8.25
CA ASN A 272 -7.72 -13.13 -7.43
C ASN A 272 -7.03 -14.32 -6.77
N MET A 273 -6.52 -14.14 -5.55
CA MET A 273 -5.76 -15.18 -4.88
C MET A 273 -6.02 -15.22 -3.37
N ARG A 274 -5.77 -16.38 -2.82
CA ARG A 274 -5.70 -16.59 -1.38
C ARG A 274 -4.27 -16.33 -0.92
N LYS A 275 -4.08 -15.28 -0.09
CA LYS A 275 -2.78 -15.05 0.56
C LYS A 275 -2.42 -16.23 1.47
N PRO A 276 -1.14 -16.50 1.70
CA PRO A 276 -0.73 -17.46 2.72
C PRO A 276 -1.44 -17.18 4.04
N HIS A 277 -1.98 -18.19 4.68
CA HIS A 277 -2.73 -18.13 5.94
C HIS A 277 -4.07 -17.35 5.90
N ALA A 278 -4.53 -16.89 4.74
CA ALA A 278 -5.85 -16.28 4.62
C ALA A 278 -6.95 -17.33 4.43
N ASN A 279 -8.17 -17.05 4.92
CA ASN A 279 -9.30 -17.99 4.83
C ASN A 279 -10.10 -17.84 3.53
N ALA A 280 -9.96 -16.73 2.82
CA ALA A 280 -10.73 -16.44 1.61
C ALA A 280 -9.85 -16.02 0.43
N VAL A 281 -10.36 -16.25 -0.79
CA VAL A 281 -9.82 -15.63 -2.00
C VAL A 281 -10.21 -14.17 -2.00
N LEU A 282 -9.25 -13.29 -2.17
CA LEU A 282 -9.46 -11.85 -2.25
C LEU A 282 -9.07 -11.35 -3.64
N GLU A 283 -9.85 -10.41 -4.14
CA GLU A 283 -9.44 -9.60 -5.28
C GLU A 283 -8.45 -8.55 -4.79
N MET A 284 -7.25 -8.60 -5.32
CA MET A 284 -6.17 -7.66 -4.99
C MET A 284 -5.84 -6.82 -6.21
N ARG A 285 -5.46 -5.56 -5.97
CA ARG A 285 -4.97 -4.66 -7.01
C ARG A 285 -3.71 -5.23 -7.66
N ARG A 286 -3.63 -5.14 -8.98
CA ARG A 286 -2.37 -5.29 -9.69
C ARG A 286 -1.64 -3.94 -9.69
N TYR A 287 -0.41 -3.94 -9.19
CA TYR A 287 0.52 -2.79 -9.31
C TYR A 287 1.53 -3.01 -10.44
N ALA A 288 1.92 -4.27 -10.68
CA ALA A 288 3.03 -4.60 -11.55
C ALA A 288 2.77 -4.28 -13.02
N SER A 289 3.69 -3.55 -13.60
CA SER A 289 3.97 -3.58 -15.03
C SER A 289 5.25 -4.35 -15.30
N PHE A 290 5.42 -4.82 -16.53
CA PHE A 290 6.58 -5.60 -16.94
C PHE A 290 7.46 -4.83 -17.88
N ILE A 291 8.76 -5.06 -17.78
CA ILE A 291 9.80 -4.73 -18.75
C ILE A 291 10.68 -5.96 -18.90
N ALA A 292 11.37 -6.11 -20.00
CA ALA A 292 12.23 -7.28 -20.23
C ALA A 292 13.55 -6.88 -20.87
N THR A 293 14.57 -7.71 -20.65
CA THR A 293 15.88 -7.59 -21.31
C THR A 293 16.28 -8.91 -21.96
N SER A 294 17.03 -8.83 -23.06
CA SER A 294 17.64 -9.99 -23.71
C SER A 294 18.95 -9.62 -24.38
N ASN A 295 19.82 -10.61 -24.52
CA ASN A 295 21.04 -10.52 -25.31
C ASN A 295 20.87 -11.10 -26.71
N GLN A 296 19.77 -11.79 -27.01
CA GLN A 296 19.54 -12.49 -28.28
C GLN A 296 18.69 -11.64 -29.23
N LYS A 297 19.27 -11.37 -30.43
CA LYS A 297 18.59 -10.56 -31.44
C LYS A 297 17.48 -11.27 -32.21
N ASP A 298 17.45 -12.59 -32.18
CA ASP A 298 16.44 -13.42 -32.87
C ASP A 298 15.02 -13.12 -32.42
N LEU A 299 14.86 -12.65 -31.17
CA LEU A 299 13.59 -12.22 -30.61
C LEU A 299 12.95 -11.01 -31.33
N LEU A 300 13.74 -10.25 -32.08
CA LEU A 300 13.24 -9.12 -32.86
C LEU A 300 12.47 -9.57 -34.12
N THR A 301 12.65 -10.80 -34.56
CA THR A 301 12.12 -11.33 -35.84
C THR A 301 10.95 -12.30 -35.64
N ASP A 302 10.61 -12.70 -34.39
CA ASP A 302 9.51 -13.62 -34.11
C ASP A 302 8.15 -12.89 -34.17
N PRO A 303 7.31 -13.14 -35.21
CA PRO A 303 6.00 -12.50 -35.34
C PRO A 303 4.96 -13.05 -34.36
N SER A 304 5.17 -14.24 -33.77
CA SER A 304 4.17 -14.92 -32.92
C SER A 304 4.07 -14.39 -31.50
N GLY A 305 5.18 -13.81 -30.98
CA GLY A 305 5.27 -13.22 -29.65
C GLY A 305 5.16 -11.70 -29.61
N SER A 306 5.36 -11.03 -30.74
CA SER A 306 5.70 -9.59 -30.82
C SER A 306 4.58 -8.64 -30.41
N ARG A 307 3.29 -9.00 -30.48
CA ARG A 307 2.20 -8.06 -30.16
C ARG A 307 2.14 -7.60 -28.70
N ARG A 308 2.84 -8.31 -27.79
CA ARG A 308 2.88 -8.00 -26.36
C ARG A 308 4.17 -7.31 -25.93
N PHE A 309 5.13 -7.22 -26.83
CA PHE A 309 6.42 -6.62 -26.55
C PHE A 309 6.77 -5.51 -27.54
N ILE A 310 7.22 -4.39 -27.00
CA ILE A 310 7.84 -3.30 -27.74
C ILE A 310 9.31 -3.66 -27.83
N CYS A 311 9.69 -4.40 -28.89
CA CYS A 311 11.07 -4.84 -29.08
C CYS A 311 11.94 -3.68 -29.54
N ILE A 312 12.98 -3.37 -28.79
CA ILE A 312 13.91 -2.26 -29.04
C ILE A 312 15.35 -2.79 -29.11
N GLU A 313 15.98 -2.62 -30.25
CA GLU A 313 17.41 -2.88 -30.39
C GLU A 313 18.20 -1.75 -29.73
N VAL A 314 18.92 -2.05 -28.67
CA VAL A 314 19.83 -1.15 -27.98
C VAL A 314 21.15 -1.17 -28.70
N THR A 315 21.51 -0.06 -29.38
CA THR A 315 22.67 0.03 -30.31
C THR A 315 23.96 0.46 -29.62
N GLY A 316 23.92 0.84 -28.35
CA GLY A 316 25.06 1.29 -27.56
C GLY A 316 24.85 1.19 -26.08
N VAL A 317 25.76 1.73 -25.28
CA VAL A 317 25.63 1.76 -23.80
C VAL A 317 24.58 2.80 -23.40
N ILE A 318 23.63 2.39 -22.59
CA ILE A 318 22.59 3.27 -22.05
C ILE A 318 23.22 4.24 -21.04
N ASP A 319 22.91 5.53 -21.17
CA ASP A 319 23.36 6.54 -20.21
C ASP A 319 22.50 6.50 -18.94
N THR A 320 22.95 5.72 -17.96
CA THR A 320 22.29 5.59 -16.66
C THR A 320 22.75 6.60 -15.62
N ASN A 321 23.68 7.48 -15.96
CA ASN A 321 24.24 8.48 -15.05
C ASN A 321 23.64 9.88 -15.26
N ARG A 322 22.82 10.03 -16.31
CA ARG A 322 22.15 11.30 -16.58
C ARG A 322 21.11 11.56 -15.48
N PRO A 323 21.25 12.64 -14.69
CA PRO A 323 20.22 12.99 -13.73
C PRO A 323 18.94 13.33 -14.51
N ILE A 324 17.88 12.63 -14.18
CA ILE A 324 16.52 12.95 -14.60
C ILE A 324 15.85 13.40 -13.31
N ASP A 325 15.75 14.72 -13.15
CA ASP A 325 15.21 15.39 -11.95
C ASP A 325 13.76 15.01 -11.67
#